data_9a6ff9b361f11c17c92906ae70563ab9
#
_entry.id   9a6ff9b361f11c17c92906ae70563ab9
#
_cell.length_a   1.000
_cell.length_b   1.000
_cell.length_c   1.000
_cell.angle_alpha   90.00
_cell.angle_beta   90.00
_cell.angle_gamma   90.00
#
_symmetry.space_group_name_H-M   'P 1'
#
loop_
_entity.id
_entity.type
_entity.pdbx_description
1 polymer ?
#
loop_
_entity_poly.entity_id
_entity_poly.type
_entity_poly.pdbx_seq_one_letter_code
_entity_poly.pdbx_strand_id
1 'polypeptide(L)'
;MRERGLHVDHTTVYRWVQQYAPELERRCRPHLKPTTDSWRVDETYIKVKKVWMYLHRAVDSQGNTLEYFFSPPRDAQAAKRFFLKTLTASHSRKPRVINVDKNAAYPKAFRELKADGILPEGCELRQVKFLNNLVEQDHRFLKRLIKPGRGLLFT
;
A
#
# COMPACT_ATOMS: atom_id res chain seq x y z
N MET A 1 22.65 -6.73 -9.68
CA MET A 1 22.37 -8.08 -10.23
C MET A 1 23.61 -8.86 -10.67
N ARG A 2 24.81 -8.39 -10.32
CA ARG A 2 26.07 -9.11 -10.61
C ARG A 2 26.14 -10.51 -9.96
N GLU A 3 25.48 -10.68 -8.83
CA GLU A 3 25.45 -11.97 -8.08
C GLU A 3 24.80 -13.14 -8.81
N ARG A 4 24.07 -12.89 -9.90
CA ARG A 4 23.41 -13.92 -10.73
C ARG A 4 23.91 -13.97 -12.18
N GLY A 5 25.07 -13.38 -12.47
CA GLY A 5 25.70 -13.41 -13.80
C GLY A 5 24.97 -12.58 -14.87
N LEU A 6 23.95 -11.81 -14.52
CA LEU A 6 23.20 -10.97 -15.46
C LEU A 6 23.76 -9.54 -15.45
N HIS A 7 24.39 -9.16 -16.55
CA HIS A 7 24.79 -7.78 -16.82
C HIS A 7 23.63 -7.03 -17.47
N VAL A 8 22.74 -6.46 -16.65
CA VAL A 8 21.57 -5.72 -17.14
C VAL A 8 21.65 -4.29 -16.63
N ASP A 9 21.47 -3.35 -17.51
CA ASP A 9 21.37 -1.92 -17.18
C ASP A 9 20.06 -1.63 -16.45
N HIS A 10 20.05 -0.60 -15.59
CA HIS A 10 18.87 -0.17 -14.84
C HIS A 10 17.70 0.24 -15.74
N THR A 11 17.97 0.81 -16.90
CA THR A 11 16.94 1.16 -17.90
C THR A 11 16.25 -0.07 -18.47
N THR A 12 16.99 -1.16 -18.68
CA THR A 12 16.43 -2.44 -19.13
C THR A 12 15.52 -3.04 -18.03
N VAL A 13 15.96 -3.01 -16.76
CA VAL A 13 15.13 -3.47 -15.64
C VAL A 13 13.86 -2.62 -15.54
N TYR A 14 13.96 -1.30 -15.69
CA TYR A 14 12.79 -0.42 -15.69
C TYR A 14 11.79 -0.78 -16.80
N ARG A 15 12.27 -1.00 -18.03
CA ARG A 15 11.41 -1.42 -19.15
C ARG A 15 10.73 -2.76 -18.87
N TRP A 16 11.45 -3.72 -18.30
CA TRP A 16 10.88 -5.01 -17.91
C TRP A 16 9.79 -4.85 -16.85
N VAL A 17 10.01 -4.02 -15.85
CA VAL A 17 8.98 -3.74 -14.83
C VAL A 17 7.73 -3.13 -15.49
N GLN A 18 7.88 -2.14 -16.35
CA GLN A 18 6.73 -1.54 -17.06
C GLN A 18 5.98 -2.56 -17.93
N GLN A 19 6.70 -3.44 -18.58
CA GLN A 19 6.13 -4.42 -19.50
C GLN A 19 5.50 -5.60 -18.79
N TYR A 20 6.17 -6.15 -17.78
CA TYR A 20 5.79 -7.45 -17.20
C TYR A 20 5.08 -7.33 -15.83
N ALA A 21 5.25 -6.24 -15.09
CA ALA A 21 4.63 -6.13 -13.77
C ALA A 21 3.09 -6.24 -13.80
N PRO A 22 2.37 -5.63 -14.75
CA PRO A 22 0.92 -5.76 -14.84
C PRO A 22 0.47 -7.22 -15.06
N GLU A 23 1.20 -7.95 -15.89
CA GLU A 23 0.90 -9.36 -16.18
C GLU A 23 1.25 -10.26 -14.99
N LEU A 24 2.37 -10.02 -14.34
CA LEU A 24 2.75 -10.73 -13.12
C LEU A 24 1.74 -10.49 -12.00
N GLU A 25 1.31 -9.24 -11.81
CA GLU A 25 0.26 -8.92 -10.84
C GLU A 25 -1.02 -9.72 -11.13
N ARG A 26 -1.49 -9.70 -12.38
CA ARG A 26 -2.69 -10.43 -12.80
C ARG A 26 -2.58 -11.93 -12.53
N ARG A 27 -1.42 -12.53 -12.82
CA ARG A 27 -1.19 -13.98 -12.60
C ARG A 27 -1.03 -14.33 -11.14
N CYS A 28 -0.33 -13.50 -10.36
CA CYS A 28 -0.05 -13.79 -8.94
C CYS A 28 -1.25 -13.53 -8.04
N ARG A 29 -2.10 -12.54 -8.38
CA ARG A 29 -3.22 -12.12 -7.53
C ARG A 29 -4.18 -13.26 -7.12
N PRO A 30 -4.59 -14.21 -8.00
CA PRO A 30 -5.43 -15.34 -7.61
C PRO A 30 -4.78 -16.33 -6.63
N HIS A 31 -3.45 -16.32 -6.54
CA HIS A 31 -2.69 -17.22 -5.66
C HIS A 31 -2.32 -16.58 -4.31
N LEU A 32 -2.73 -15.34 -4.08
CA LEU A 32 -2.53 -14.70 -2.79
C LEU A 32 -3.36 -15.37 -1.72
N LYS A 33 -2.76 -15.60 -0.56
CA LYS A 33 -3.47 -16.17 0.60
C LYS A 33 -4.54 -15.21 1.09
N PRO A 34 -5.71 -15.73 1.54
CA PRO A 34 -6.72 -14.90 2.19
C PRO A 34 -6.12 -14.15 3.39
N THR A 35 -6.40 -12.87 3.46
CA THR A 35 -5.92 -12.01 4.56
C THR A 35 -6.75 -12.21 5.83
N THR A 36 -6.24 -11.74 6.98
CA THR A 36 -7.03 -11.68 8.21
C THR A 36 -8.01 -10.50 8.18
N ASP A 37 -8.92 -10.46 9.16
CA ASP A 37 -9.94 -9.41 9.30
C ASP A 37 -9.46 -8.17 10.08
N SER A 38 -8.19 -8.15 10.48
CA SER A 38 -7.57 -7.03 11.20
C SER A 38 -6.56 -6.32 10.30
N TRP A 39 -6.90 -5.10 9.90
CA TRP A 39 -6.07 -4.33 8.98
C TRP A 39 -5.25 -3.28 9.72
N ARG A 40 -4.06 -3.04 9.21
CA ARG A 40 -3.20 -1.92 9.57
C ARG A 40 -2.92 -1.12 8.31
N VAL A 41 -3.25 0.15 8.37
CA VAL A 41 -3.06 1.09 7.26
C VAL A 41 -2.01 2.09 7.64
N ASP A 42 -1.04 2.23 6.78
CA ASP A 42 0.01 3.23 6.93
C ASP A 42 0.20 4.01 5.64
N GLU A 43 0.81 5.16 5.78
CA GLU A 43 1.04 6.09 4.70
C GLU A 43 2.50 6.54 4.71
N THR A 44 3.16 6.40 3.59
CA THR A 44 4.47 7.01 3.39
C THR A 44 4.44 7.93 2.18
N TYR A 45 5.29 8.94 2.17
CA TYR A 45 5.42 9.81 1.02
C TYR A 45 6.75 9.58 0.33
N ILE A 46 6.72 9.58 -0.98
CA ILE A 46 7.85 9.40 -1.86
C ILE A 46 7.84 10.45 -2.96
N LYS A 47 9.02 10.88 -3.37
CA LYS A 47 9.18 11.85 -4.43
C LYS A 47 9.36 11.13 -5.75
N VAL A 48 8.42 11.31 -6.67
CA VAL A 48 8.46 10.72 -8.02
C VAL A 48 8.51 11.86 -9.03
N LYS A 49 9.54 11.88 -9.89
CA LYS A 49 9.74 12.96 -10.88
C LYS A 49 9.60 14.37 -10.26
N LYS A 50 10.25 14.58 -9.10
CA LYS A 50 10.21 15.83 -8.33
C LYS A 50 8.84 16.17 -7.70
N VAL A 51 7.80 15.36 -7.86
CA VAL A 51 6.48 15.52 -7.24
C VAL A 51 6.36 14.63 -6.02
N TRP A 52 5.88 15.18 -4.90
CA TRP A 52 5.56 14.40 -3.72
C TRP A 52 4.27 13.61 -3.94
N MET A 53 4.33 12.32 -3.66
CA MET A 53 3.19 11.41 -3.76
C MET A 53 3.06 10.59 -2.47
N TYR A 54 1.84 10.25 -2.13
CA TYR A 54 1.53 9.46 -0.95
C TYR A 54 1.24 8.01 -1.37
N LEU A 55 1.96 7.09 -0.75
CA LEU A 55 1.76 5.66 -0.90
C LEU A 55 1.00 5.16 0.33
N HIS A 56 -0.27 4.85 0.14
CA HIS A 56 -1.07 4.15 1.13
C HIS A 56 -0.81 2.65 1.00
N ARG A 57 -0.65 1.97 2.11
CA ARG A 57 -0.47 0.52 2.18
C ARG A 57 -1.35 -0.06 3.27
N ALA A 58 -2.02 -1.15 2.99
CA ALA A 58 -2.69 -1.96 3.99
C ALA A 58 -2.00 -3.32 4.15
N VAL A 59 -1.82 -3.73 5.38
CA VAL A 59 -1.34 -5.06 5.75
C VAL A 59 -2.29 -5.68 6.77
N ASP A 60 -2.33 -7.01 6.81
CA ASP A 60 -3.09 -7.71 7.83
C ASP A 60 -2.30 -7.88 9.14
N SER A 61 -2.89 -8.56 10.11
CA SER A 61 -2.23 -8.81 11.41
C SER A 61 -1.00 -9.70 11.32
N GLN A 62 -0.84 -10.45 10.23
CA GLN A 62 0.30 -11.32 9.96
C GLN A 62 1.39 -10.63 9.11
N GLY A 63 1.15 -9.39 8.67
CA GLY A 63 2.06 -8.63 7.81
C GLY A 63 1.86 -8.88 6.32
N ASN A 64 0.87 -9.69 5.92
CA ASN A 64 0.57 -9.89 4.50
C ASN A 64 -0.01 -8.59 3.93
N THR A 65 0.48 -8.19 2.76
CA THR A 65 -0.02 -7.00 2.09
C THR A 65 -1.39 -7.25 1.48
N LEU A 66 -2.34 -6.37 1.80
CA LEU A 66 -3.65 -6.37 1.20
C LEU A 66 -3.63 -5.62 -0.13
N GLU A 67 -3.20 -4.35 -0.09
CA GLU A 67 -3.22 -3.50 -1.27
C GLU A 67 -2.32 -2.28 -1.10
N TYR A 68 -1.98 -1.67 -2.23
CA TYR A 68 -1.29 -0.39 -2.34
C TYR A 68 -2.14 0.62 -3.11
N PHE A 69 -2.02 1.87 -2.73
CA PHE A 69 -2.62 2.96 -3.49
C PHE A 69 -1.71 4.18 -3.51
N PHE A 70 -1.52 4.72 -4.71
CA PHE A 70 -0.64 5.85 -4.95
C PHE A 70 -1.48 7.08 -5.26
N SER A 71 -1.29 8.16 -4.52
CA SER A 71 -2.08 9.39 -4.68
C SER A 71 -1.22 10.63 -4.55
N PRO A 72 -1.36 11.63 -5.45
CA PRO A 72 -0.77 12.94 -5.25
C PRO A 72 -1.37 13.69 -4.06
N PRO A 73 -2.72 13.77 -3.90
CA PRO A 73 -3.30 14.42 -2.72
C PRO A 73 -3.35 13.49 -1.51
N ARG A 74 -3.27 14.10 -0.34
CA ARG A 74 -3.44 13.49 0.98
C ARG A 74 -4.77 13.90 1.58
N ASP A 75 -5.86 13.43 1.01
CA ASP A 75 -7.21 13.81 1.40
C ASP A 75 -8.13 12.62 1.69
N ALA A 76 -9.33 12.90 2.17
CA ALA A 76 -10.33 11.89 2.48
C ALA A 76 -10.78 11.11 1.23
N GLN A 77 -10.74 11.72 0.06
CA GLN A 77 -11.10 11.07 -1.19
C GLN A 77 -10.05 10.04 -1.62
N ALA A 78 -8.77 10.36 -1.42
CA ALA A 78 -7.68 9.40 -1.63
C ALA A 78 -7.81 8.22 -0.68
N ALA A 79 -8.06 8.47 0.61
CA ALA A 79 -8.30 7.44 1.62
C ALA A 79 -9.53 6.58 1.28
N LYS A 80 -10.62 7.18 0.83
CA LYS A 80 -11.84 6.46 0.40
C LYS A 80 -11.56 5.54 -0.79
N ARG A 81 -10.86 6.04 -1.82
CA ARG A 81 -10.45 5.23 -2.99
C ARG A 81 -9.54 4.08 -2.60
N PHE A 82 -8.61 4.33 -1.69
CA PHE A 82 -7.74 3.29 -1.16
C PHE A 82 -8.51 2.18 -0.44
N PHE A 83 -9.42 2.53 0.48
CA PHE A 83 -10.26 1.55 1.16
C PHE A 83 -11.13 0.76 0.18
N LEU A 84 -11.75 1.41 -0.79
CA LEU A 84 -12.54 0.73 -1.84
C LEU A 84 -11.69 -0.28 -2.60
N LYS A 85 -10.50 0.12 -3.05
CA LYS A 85 -9.57 -0.78 -3.74
C LYS A 85 -9.21 -1.99 -2.87
N THR A 86 -8.93 -1.76 -1.58
CA THR A 86 -8.57 -2.82 -0.64
C THR A 86 -9.75 -3.78 -0.39
N LEU A 87 -10.97 -3.27 -0.25
CA LEU A 87 -12.17 -4.06 -0.03
C LEU A 87 -12.57 -4.91 -1.23
N THR A 88 -12.26 -4.45 -2.44
CA THR A 88 -12.57 -5.17 -3.69
C THR A 88 -11.50 -6.18 -4.09
N ALA A 89 -10.36 -6.22 -3.42
CA ALA A 89 -9.33 -7.21 -3.68
C ALA A 89 -9.82 -8.62 -3.35
N SER A 90 -9.67 -9.56 -4.29
CA SER A 90 -10.23 -10.91 -4.23
C SER A 90 -9.74 -11.74 -3.03
N HIS A 91 -8.54 -11.47 -2.53
CA HIS A 91 -7.93 -12.14 -1.37
C HIS A 91 -8.21 -11.42 -0.04
N SER A 92 -8.87 -10.26 -0.09
CA SER A 92 -9.13 -9.43 1.09
C SER A 92 -10.39 -9.88 1.81
N ARG A 93 -10.29 -10.19 3.11
CA ARG A 93 -11.48 -10.41 3.95
C ARG A 93 -12.03 -9.07 4.42
N LYS A 94 -13.34 -8.99 4.58
CA LYS A 94 -13.98 -7.80 5.17
C LYS A 94 -13.40 -7.53 6.55
N PRO A 95 -12.97 -6.30 6.84
CA PRO A 95 -12.31 -5.99 8.10
C PRO A 95 -13.31 -5.92 9.26
N ARG A 96 -12.90 -6.49 10.39
CA ARG A 96 -13.52 -6.26 11.69
C ARG A 96 -12.94 -5.01 12.35
N VAL A 97 -11.65 -4.75 12.13
CA VAL A 97 -10.95 -3.59 12.67
C VAL A 97 -9.93 -3.05 11.68
N ILE A 98 -9.90 -1.73 11.53
CA ILE A 98 -8.91 -1.01 10.74
C ILE A 98 -8.13 -0.09 11.67
N ASN A 99 -6.84 -0.34 11.79
CA ASN A 99 -5.93 0.49 12.56
C ASN A 99 -5.24 1.49 11.61
N VAL A 100 -5.32 2.76 11.92
CA VAL A 100 -4.74 3.86 11.13
C VAL A 100 -3.92 4.78 12.04
N ASP A 101 -3.09 5.60 11.45
CA ASP A 101 -2.46 6.71 12.15
C ASP A 101 -3.49 7.82 12.49
N LYS A 102 -3.04 8.88 13.15
CA LYS A 102 -3.92 10.01 13.53
C LYS A 102 -4.26 10.98 12.38
N ASN A 103 -4.10 10.58 11.11
CA ASN A 103 -4.49 11.41 9.99
C ASN A 103 -6.01 11.56 9.91
N ALA A 104 -6.49 12.81 9.89
CA ALA A 104 -7.92 13.15 9.87
C ALA A 104 -8.66 12.69 8.59
N ALA A 105 -7.95 12.36 7.51
CA ALA A 105 -8.53 11.85 6.28
C ALA A 105 -9.22 10.49 6.47
N TYR A 106 -8.64 9.60 7.28
CA TYR A 106 -9.15 8.25 7.49
C TYR A 106 -10.51 8.20 8.22
N PRO A 107 -10.73 8.92 9.34
CA PRO A 107 -12.05 8.93 9.99
C PRO A 107 -13.17 9.44 9.09
N LYS A 108 -12.89 10.43 8.26
CA LYS A 108 -13.87 10.95 7.29
C LYS A 108 -14.21 9.90 6.25
N ALA A 109 -13.20 9.33 5.58
CA ALA A 109 -13.38 8.27 4.60
C ALA A 109 -14.10 7.04 5.17
N PHE A 110 -13.75 6.64 6.39
CA PHE A 110 -14.38 5.51 7.08
C PHE A 110 -15.87 5.74 7.34
N ARG A 111 -16.25 6.92 7.83
CA ARG A 111 -17.67 7.27 8.08
C ARG A 111 -18.47 7.27 6.78
N GLU A 112 -17.93 7.83 5.70
CA GLU A 112 -18.58 7.83 4.39
C GLU A 112 -18.81 6.40 3.89
N LEU A 113 -17.80 5.53 3.95
CA LEU A 113 -17.90 4.14 3.51
C LEU A 113 -18.87 3.31 4.37
N LYS A 114 -18.99 3.65 5.65
CA LYS A 114 -19.95 3.03 6.54
C LYS A 114 -21.39 3.48 6.23
N ALA A 115 -21.58 4.77 5.97
CA ALA A 115 -22.86 5.33 5.52
C ALA A 115 -23.31 4.76 4.17
N ASP A 116 -22.36 4.53 3.25
CA ASP A 116 -22.60 3.90 1.95
C ASP A 116 -22.87 2.36 2.04
N GLY A 117 -22.84 1.77 3.25
CA GLY A 117 -23.04 0.32 3.47
C GLY A 117 -21.92 -0.58 2.91
N ILE A 118 -20.77 0.00 2.56
CA ILE A 118 -19.64 -0.72 1.96
C ILE A 118 -18.82 -1.44 3.02
N LEU A 119 -18.63 -0.79 4.18
CA LEU A 119 -17.99 -1.40 5.34
C LEU A 119 -19.03 -2.13 6.21
N PRO A 120 -18.67 -3.26 6.84
CA PRO A 120 -19.54 -3.93 7.79
C PRO A 120 -19.93 -2.99 8.96
N GLU A 121 -21.16 -3.10 9.45
CA GLU A 121 -21.61 -2.30 10.59
C GLU A 121 -20.73 -2.48 11.82
N GLY A 122 -20.31 -3.71 12.11
CA GLY A 122 -19.41 -4.05 13.21
C GLY A 122 -17.95 -3.66 13.00
N CYS A 123 -17.59 -3.08 11.86
CA CYS A 123 -16.21 -2.65 11.63
C CYS A 123 -15.85 -1.43 12.48
N GLU A 124 -14.71 -1.51 13.17
CA GLU A 124 -14.18 -0.46 14.03
C GLU A 124 -12.99 0.23 13.37
N LEU A 125 -12.92 1.55 13.50
CA LEU A 125 -11.72 2.33 13.19
C LEU A 125 -10.96 2.64 14.47
N ARG A 126 -9.68 2.27 14.53
CA ARG A 126 -8.81 2.58 15.67
C ARG A 126 -7.67 3.49 15.21
N GLN A 127 -7.60 4.68 15.81
CA GLN A 127 -6.51 5.61 15.59
C GLN A 127 -5.41 5.41 16.64
N VAL A 128 -4.28 4.85 16.28
CA VAL A 128 -3.20 4.50 17.21
C VAL A 128 -1.87 5.04 16.76
N LYS A 129 -1.25 5.88 17.58
CA LYS A 129 -0.01 6.59 17.25
C LYS A 129 1.22 5.68 17.03
N PHE A 130 1.25 4.47 17.56
CA PHE A 130 2.46 3.62 17.60
C PHE A 130 2.25 2.16 17.18
N LEU A 131 1.12 1.80 16.57
CA LEU A 131 0.86 0.41 16.14
C LEU A 131 1.53 0.01 14.82
N ASN A 132 2.29 0.91 14.22
CA ASN A 132 2.85 0.72 12.88
C ASN A 132 4.28 0.18 12.87
N ASN A 133 4.83 -0.30 14.00
CA ASN A 133 6.19 -0.81 14.04
C ASN A 133 6.48 -1.93 13.02
N LEU A 134 5.49 -2.77 12.71
CA LEU A 134 5.61 -3.80 11.67
C LEU A 134 5.69 -3.19 10.26
N VAL A 135 4.84 -2.21 9.98
CA VAL A 135 4.80 -1.50 8.69
C VAL A 135 5.99 -0.57 8.56
N GLU A 136 6.44 0.03 9.66
CA GLU A 136 7.57 0.94 9.70
C GLU A 136 8.91 0.24 9.36
N GLN A 137 9.08 -1.03 9.73
CA GLN A 137 10.25 -1.82 9.33
C GLN A 137 10.30 -2.02 7.81
N ASP A 138 9.17 -2.31 7.19
CA ASP A 138 9.06 -2.44 5.73
C ASP A 138 9.26 -1.10 5.02
N HIS A 139 8.78 0.01 5.61
CA HIS A 139 9.03 1.35 5.09
C HIS A 139 10.51 1.74 5.12
N ARG A 140 11.26 1.28 6.11
CA ARG A 140 12.72 1.47 6.14
C ARG A 140 13.39 0.77 4.95
N PHE A 141 12.91 -0.42 4.59
CA PHE A 141 13.39 -1.14 3.43
C PHE A 141 13.06 -0.40 2.12
N LEU A 142 11.81 0.02 1.92
CA LEU A 142 11.39 0.82 0.77
C LEU A 142 12.16 2.14 0.68
N LYS A 143 12.29 2.89 1.78
CA LYS A 143 13.07 4.13 1.82
C LYS A 143 14.55 3.90 1.51
N ARG A 144 15.11 2.75 1.89
CA ARG A 144 16.50 2.37 1.57
C ARG A 144 16.69 2.08 0.08
N LEU A 145 15.67 1.50 -0.59
CA LEU A 145 15.67 1.26 -2.03
C LEU A 145 15.55 2.55 -2.85
N ILE A 146 14.83 3.53 -2.34
CA ILE A 146 14.50 4.81 -3.03
C ILE A 146 15.53 5.91 -2.74
N LYS A 147 16.45 5.73 -1.77
CA LYS A 147 17.48 6.74 -1.47
C LYS A 147 18.34 7.04 -2.70
N PRO A 148 18.51 8.33 -3.06
CA PRO A 148 19.47 8.75 -4.10
C PRO A 148 20.88 8.29 -3.69
N GLY A 149 21.55 7.55 -4.56
CA GLY A 149 22.91 7.01 -4.30
C GLY A 149 23.03 5.50 -4.44
N ARG A 150 21.92 4.76 -4.56
CA ARG A 150 21.92 3.32 -4.88
C ARG A 150 21.18 2.98 -6.19
N GLY A 151 21.27 3.83 -7.19
CA GLY A 151 21.02 3.47 -8.59
C GLY A 151 19.55 3.40 -9.05
N LEU A 152 18.60 3.94 -8.33
CA LEU A 152 17.23 4.15 -8.81
C LEU A 152 16.94 5.64 -8.93
N LEU A 153 17.64 6.31 -9.83
CA LEU A 153 17.25 7.59 -10.38
C LEU A 153 16.14 7.34 -11.40
N PHE A 154 14.89 7.56 -11.00
CA PHE A 154 13.82 7.77 -11.96
C PHE A 154 14.02 9.16 -12.56
N THR A 155 14.69 9.24 -13.70
CA THR A 155 14.71 10.42 -14.56
C THR A 155 13.43 10.48 -15.36
#